data_7e6bb198a1645cc1692f1fd6e6c6a380
#
_entry.id   7e6bb198a1645cc1692f1fd6e6c6a380
#
_cell.length_a   1.000
_cell.length_b   1.000
_cell.length_c   1.000
_cell.angle_alpha   90.00
_cell.angle_beta   90.00
_cell.angle_gamma   90.00
#
_symmetry.space_group_name_H-M   'P 1'
#
loop_
_entity.id
_entity.type
_entity.pdbx_description
1 polymer ?
#
loop_
_entity_poly.entity_id
_entity_poly.type
_entity_poly.pdbx_seq_one_letter_code
_entity_poly.pdbx_strand_id
1 'polypeptide(L)'
;MAAGKSKIIYTLTDEAPLLATCAFLPIVRSFTGPAGIEIEKADISVSARVLAEFSDLLPDEQKVPNTLADLGKRTLLPETNIIKLPNISASVAQLMACIRELQARGFNIPDFPEAPRTEEEKAIRARYAKCIGSSVNPVLREGNSDRRAPLAVKNFARKHPHSMGEWKQWSQTHVSHMHSGDFYHGEKSMTLDKARNVRMELIAKGGKTTVLKPKLSLLEGEIIDSMFMSKKALCDFYEKELEDCRQAGILFSLHVKATMMKVSHPIVF
;
A
#
# COMPACT_ATOMS: atom_id res chain seq x y z
N MET A 1 -21.55 23.38 -20.22
CA MET A 1 -20.95 22.02 -20.26
C MET A 1 -21.34 21.35 -18.97
N ALA A 2 -22.03 20.20 -19.01
CA ALA A 2 -22.37 19.45 -17.81
C ALA A 2 -21.06 19.06 -17.12
N ALA A 3 -20.89 19.48 -15.86
CA ALA A 3 -19.76 19.06 -15.06
C ALA A 3 -19.78 17.53 -15.01
N GLY A 4 -18.77 16.88 -15.59
CA GLY A 4 -18.61 15.45 -15.50
C GLY A 4 -18.60 15.03 -14.02
N LYS A 5 -19.11 13.83 -13.72
CA LYS A 5 -19.08 13.29 -12.35
C LYS A 5 -17.65 13.33 -11.84
N SER A 6 -17.47 13.86 -10.62
CA SER A 6 -16.18 13.82 -9.94
C SER A 6 -15.73 12.38 -9.78
N LYS A 7 -14.49 12.09 -10.13
CA LYS A 7 -13.93 10.74 -9.99
C LYS A 7 -12.54 10.76 -9.35
N ILE A 8 -12.21 9.68 -8.70
CA ILE A 8 -10.88 9.38 -8.16
C ILE A 8 -10.35 8.15 -8.88
N ILE A 9 -9.11 8.22 -9.36
CA ILE A 9 -8.41 7.07 -9.91
C ILE A 9 -7.65 6.39 -8.77
N TYR A 10 -8.01 5.13 -8.49
CA TYR A 10 -7.42 4.33 -7.43
C TYR A 10 -6.46 3.31 -8.03
N THR A 11 -5.17 3.45 -7.76
CA THR A 11 -4.15 2.56 -8.32
C THR A 11 -4.11 1.22 -7.58
N LEU A 12 -4.01 0.14 -8.36
CA LEU A 12 -3.80 -1.23 -7.88
C LEU A 12 -2.36 -1.64 -8.10
N THR A 13 -1.77 -2.34 -7.15
CA THR A 13 -0.42 -2.90 -7.22
C THR A 13 -0.36 -4.27 -6.58
N ASP A 14 0.62 -5.08 -6.99
CA ASP A 14 0.98 -6.40 -6.43
C ASP A 14 2.27 -6.35 -5.58
N GLU A 15 2.81 -5.16 -5.37
CA GLU A 15 4.06 -4.93 -4.63
C GLU A 15 3.79 -4.71 -3.13
N ALA A 16 4.80 -4.26 -2.38
CA ALA A 16 4.74 -4.13 -0.91
C ALA A 16 3.44 -3.54 -0.33
N PRO A 17 2.81 -2.49 -0.92
CA PRO A 17 1.57 -1.95 -0.37
C PRO A 17 0.29 -2.67 -0.84
N LEU A 18 0.36 -3.89 -1.37
CA LEU A 18 -0.83 -4.64 -1.85
C LEU A 18 -1.93 -4.75 -0.80
N LEU A 19 -1.60 -5.21 0.42
CA LEU A 19 -2.59 -5.35 1.50
C LEU A 19 -3.21 -4.00 1.86
N ALA A 20 -2.40 -2.96 1.98
CA ALA A 20 -2.86 -1.61 2.25
C ALA A 20 -3.77 -1.08 1.13
N THR A 21 -3.41 -1.35 -0.12
CA THR A 21 -4.22 -0.98 -1.30
C THR A 21 -5.60 -1.63 -1.24
N CYS A 22 -5.65 -2.92 -0.93
CA CYS A 22 -6.92 -3.66 -0.83
C CYS A 22 -7.75 -3.21 0.38
N ALA A 23 -7.14 -3.01 1.53
CA ALA A 23 -7.82 -2.66 2.77
C ALA A 23 -8.33 -1.20 2.78
N PHE A 24 -7.61 -0.29 2.14
CA PHE A 24 -7.96 1.13 2.12
C PHE A 24 -9.10 1.46 1.12
N LEU A 25 -9.25 0.70 0.05
CA LEU A 25 -10.28 0.96 -0.96
C LEU A 25 -11.72 0.99 -0.41
N PRO A 26 -12.17 0.06 0.44
CA PRO A 26 -13.50 0.14 1.05
C PRO A 26 -13.70 1.39 1.89
N ILE A 27 -12.67 1.83 2.60
CA ILE A 27 -12.70 3.06 3.41
C ILE A 27 -12.91 4.27 2.51
N VAL A 28 -12.11 4.41 1.44
CA VAL A 28 -12.28 5.50 0.46
C VAL A 28 -13.70 5.50 -0.09
N ARG A 29 -14.25 4.34 -0.47
CA ARG A 29 -15.61 4.22 -0.98
C ARG A 29 -16.67 4.66 0.01
N SER A 30 -16.50 4.34 1.29
CA SER A 30 -17.44 4.75 2.35
C SER A 30 -17.56 6.25 2.49
N PHE A 31 -16.46 6.98 2.29
CA PHE A 31 -16.44 8.44 2.37
C PHE A 31 -16.85 9.11 1.06
N THR A 32 -16.51 8.55 -0.08
CA THR A 32 -16.75 9.16 -1.39
C THR A 32 -18.14 8.85 -1.96
N GLY A 33 -18.70 7.69 -1.62
CA GLY A 33 -20.01 7.23 -2.10
C GLY A 33 -21.14 8.22 -1.84
N PRO A 34 -21.34 8.69 -0.59
CA PRO A 34 -22.38 9.69 -0.28
C PRO A 34 -22.23 11.00 -1.05
N ALA A 35 -21.00 11.37 -1.45
CA ALA A 35 -20.73 12.56 -2.25
C ALA A 35 -20.90 12.32 -3.78
N GLY A 36 -21.30 11.13 -4.19
CA GLY A 36 -21.46 10.77 -5.60
C GLY A 36 -20.14 10.73 -6.39
N ILE A 37 -18.99 10.58 -5.71
CA ILE A 37 -17.69 10.50 -6.34
C ILE A 37 -17.43 9.06 -6.79
N GLU A 38 -17.11 8.89 -8.05
CA GLU A 38 -16.82 7.59 -8.65
C GLU A 38 -15.36 7.17 -8.41
N ILE A 39 -15.14 5.89 -8.15
CA ILE A 39 -13.79 5.31 -8.01
C ILE A 39 -13.50 4.46 -9.26
N GLU A 40 -12.58 4.94 -10.09
CA GLU A 40 -11.99 4.22 -11.23
C GLU A 40 -10.73 3.48 -10.76
N LYS A 41 -10.61 2.18 -11.07
CA LYS A 41 -9.42 1.39 -10.73
C LYS A 41 -8.43 1.45 -11.88
N ALA A 42 -7.15 1.61 -11.56
CA ALA A 42 -6.05 1.64 -12.53
C ALA A 42 -4.95 0.66 -12.09
N ASP A 43 -4.70 -0.36 -12.89
CA ASP A 43 -3.69 -1.38 -12.61
C ASP A 43 -2.30 -0.87 -13.01
N ILE A 44 -1.42 -0.75 -12.01
CA ILE A 44 0.00 -0.39 -12.17
C ILE A 44 0.92 -1.48 -11.58
N SER A 45 0.43 -2.71 -11.46
CA SER A 45 1.19 -3.86 -10.99
C SER A 45 2.44 -4.14 -11.85
N VAL A 46 3.35 -4.96 -11.33
CA VAL A 46 4.55 -5.39 -12.09
C VAL A 46 4.12 -6.07 -13.39
N SER A 47 3.11 -6.95 -13.31
CA SER A 47 2.59 -7.66 -14.49
C SER A 47 2.02 -6.71 -15.55
N ALA A 48 1.21 -5.73 -15.14
CA ALA A 48 0.65 -4.74 -16.06
C ALA A 48 1.76 -3.91 -16.74
N ARG A 49 2.78 -3.50 -15.98
CA ARG A 49 3.92 -2.75 -16.53
C ARG A 49 4.77 -3.59 -17.48
N VAL A 50 5.01 -4.86 -17.16
CA VAL A 50 5.73 -5.80 -18.04
C VAL A 50 4.98 -6.01 -19.33
N LEU A 51 3.70 -6.34 -19.29
CA LEU A 51 2.90 -6.56 -20.51
C LEU A 51 2.80 -5.29 -21.36
N ALA A 52 2.67 -4.12 -20.75
CA ALA A 52 2.66 -2.85 -21.48
C ALA A 52 4.02 -2.55 -22.15
N GLU A 53 5.13 -2.82 -21.47
CA GLU A 53 6.49 -2.59 -22.02
C GLU A 53 6.82 -3.55 -23.18
N PHE A 54 6.28 -4.77 -23.15
CA PHE A 54 6.49 -5.78 -24.19
C PHE A 54 5.27 -5.99 -25.11
N SER A 55 4.39 -5.00 -25.19
CA SER A 55 3.15 -5.08 -25.98
C SER A 55 3.38 -5.30 -27.48
N ASP A 56 4.53 -4.91 -28.01
CA ASP A 56 4.95 -5.15 -29.39
C ASP A 56 5.18 -6.63 -29.72
N LEU A 57 5.45 -7.46 -28.72
CA LEU A 57 5.65 -8.91 -28.86
C LEU A 57 4.36 -9.72 -28.67
N LEU A 58 3.26 -9.06 -28.25
CA LEU A 58 2.02 -9.71 -27.88
C LEU A 58 0.97 -9.58 -29.00
N PRO A 59 0.16 -10.60 -29.21
CA PRO A 59 -1.02 -10.51 -30.07
C PRO A 59 -2.02 -9.49 -29.50
N ASP A 60 -2.86 -8.90 -30.36
CA ASP A 60 -3.71 -7.76 -29.99
C ASP A 60 -4.65 -8.07 -28.80
N GLU A 61 -5.13 -9.30 -28.70
CA GLU A 61 -5.99 -9.75 -27.58
C GLU A 61 -5.29 -9.84 -26.22
N GLN A 62 -3.97 -9.88 -26.23
CA GLN A 62 -3.16 -9.93 -25.01
C GLN A 62 -2.54 -8.57 -24.63
N LYS A 63 -2.65 -7.57 -25.50
CA LYS A 63 -2.12 -6.24 -25.23
C LYS A 63 -2.89 -5.55 -24.11
N VAL A 64 -2.13 -4.91 -23.22
CA VAL A 64 -2.70 -4.07 -22.17
C VAL A 64 -2.26 -2.61 -22.35
N PRO A 65 -3.07 -1.64 -21.92
CA PRO A 65 -2.69 -0.24 -22.01
C PRO A 65 -1.49 0.06 -21.09
N ASN A 66 -0.67 1.03 -21.47
CA ASN A 66 0.37 1.54 -20.57
C ASN A 66 -0.24 2.50 -19.54
N THR A 67 -0.95 1.90 -18.58
CA THR A 67 -1.69 2.64 -17.55
C THR A 67 -0.79 3.60 -16.77
N LEU A 68 0.44 3.18 -16.43
CA LEU A 68 1.35 4.05 -15.69
C LEU A 68 1.73 5.31 -16.48
N ALA A 69 2.05 5.17 -17.77
CA ALA A 69 2.37 6.31 -18.62
C ALA A 69 1.17 7.25 -18.81
N ASP A 70 -0.04 6.69 -18.96
CA ASP A 70 -1.25 7.49 -19.05
C ASP A 70 -1.53 8.26 -17.76
N LEU A 71 -1.42 7.60 -16.60
CA LEU A 71 -1.54 8.27 -15.31
C LEU A 71 -0.51 9.38 -15.13
N GLY A 72 0.73 9.15 -15.58
CA GLY A 72 1.77 10.18 -15.56
C GLY A 72 1.38 11.45 -16.31
N LYS A 73 0.72 11.32 -17.46
CA LYS A 73 0.18 12.48 -18.20
C LYS A 73 -0.97 13.14 -17.42
N ARG A 74 -1.85 12.34 -16.82
CA ARG A 74 -3.00 12.84 -16.06
C ARG A 74 -2.60 13.59 -14.79
N THR A 75 -1.44 13.33 -14.18
CA THR A 75 -0.95 14.10 -13.04
C THR A 75 -0.79 15.59 -13.33
N LEU A 76 -0.68 15.97 -14.59
CA LEU A 76 -0.55 17.36 -15.04
C LEU A 76 -1.90 18.08 -15.17
N LEU A 77 -3.01 17.35 -15.14
CA LEU A 77 -4.36 17.89 -15.31
C LEU A 77 -4.95 18.30 -13.95
N PRO A 78 -5.47 19.53 -13.81
CA PRO A 78 -5.95 20.05 -12.54
C PRO A 78 -7.19 19.33 -11.98
N GLU A 79 -7.96 18.66 -12.82
CA GLU A 79 -9.14 17.87 -12.44
C GLU A 79 -8.84 16.45 -12.01
N THR A 80 -7.60 15.99 -12.20
CA THR A 80 -7.25 14.59 -11.90
C THR A 80 -6.93 14.41 -10.43
N ASN A 81 -7.60 13.43 -9.80
CA ASN A 81 -7.31 12.96 -8.46
C ASN A 81 -6.87 11.49 -8.53
N ILE A 82 -5.67 11.20 -8.08
CA ILE A 82 -5.09 9.86 -8.07
C ILE A 82 -4.74 9.49 -6.64
N ILE A 83 -5.27 8.35 -6.17
CA ILE A 83 -4.80 7.71 -4.94
C ILE A 83 -3.80 6.63 -5.33
N LYS A 84 -2.58 6.83 -4.92
CA LYS A 84 -1.48 5.88 -5.08
C LYS A 84 -0.78 5.73 -3.74
N LEU A 85 -0.73 4.50 -3.23
CA LEU A 85 -0.03 4.22 -1.99
C LEU A 85 1.49 4.34 -2.19
N PRO A 86 2.23 4.86 -1.21
CA PRO A 86 3.67 5.03 -1.30
C PRO A 86 4.42 3.70 -1.26
N ASN A 87 5.74 3.74 -1.58
CA ASN A 87 6.67 2.61 -1.55
C ASN A 87 6.32 1.45 -2.49
N ILE A 88 5.81 1.75 -3.67
CA ILE A 88 5.70 0.79 -4.75
C ILE A 88 7.11 0.56 -5.30
N SER A 89 7.61 -0.66 -5.14
CA SER A 89 8.95 -1.05 -5.58
C SER A 89 9.01 -2.56 -5.80
N ALA A 90 9.52 -2.99 -6.94
CA ALA A 90 9.73 -4.39 -7.28
C ALA A 90 11.23 -4.73 -7.32
N SER A 91 11.60 -5.83 -6.69
CA SER A 91 12.95 -6.41 -6.80
C SER A 91 13.09 -7.21 -8.10
N VAL A 92 14.34 -7.51 -8.48
CA VAL A 92 14.63 -8.40 -9.60
C VAL A 92 14.00 -9.79 -9.38
N ALA A 93 14.03 -10.31 -8.15
CA ALA A 93 13.44 -11.61 -7.83
C ALA A 93 11.90 -11.59 -8.05
N GLN A 94 11.22 -10.52 -7.69
CA GLN A 94 9.78 -10.34 -7.94
C GLN A 94 9.49 -10.24 -9.45
N LEU A 95 10.33 -9.50 -10.19
CA LEU A 95 10.21 -9.43 -11.65
C LEU A 95 10.34 -10.80 -12.29
N MET A 96 11.38 -11.57 -11.92
CA MET A 96 11.61 -12.93 -12.47
C MET A 96 10.46 -13.89 -12.15
N ALA A 97 9.88 -13.78 -10.97
CA ALA A 97 8.69 -14.55 -10.61
C ALA A 97 7.48 -14.15 -11.48
N CYS A 98 7.28 -12.87 -11.68
CA CYS A 98 6.23 -12.32 -12.54
C CYS A 98 6.38 -12.78 -14.00
N ILE A 99 7.59 -12.71 -14.55
CA ILE A 99 7.87 -13.18 -15.92
C ILE A 99 7.49 -14.65 -16.07
N ARG A 100 7.96 -15.52 -15.16
CA ARG A 100 7.61 -16.97 -15.19
C ARG A 100 6.11 -17.22 -15.11
N GLU A 101 5.41 -16.47 -14.27
CA GLU A 101 3.94 -16.57 -14.16
C GLU A 101 3.27 -16.17 -15.47
N LEU A 102 3.67 -15.05 -16.06
CA LEU A 102 3.11 -14.57 -17.33
C LEU A 102 3.37 -15.55 -18.48
N GLN A 103 4.59 -16.06 -18.57
CA GLN A 103 4.95 -17.09 -19.57
C GLN A 103 4.12 -18.38 -19.38
N ALA A 104 3.95 -18.85 -18.15
CA ALA A 104 3.10 -19.99 -17.82
C ALA A 104 1.62 -19.78 -18.20
N ARG A 105 1.16 -18.52 -18.26
CA ARG A 105 -0.17 -18.13 -18.70
C ARG A 105 -0.26 -17.91 -20.22
N GLY A 106 0.82 -18.16 -20.97
CA GLY A 106 0.85 -18.08 -22.42
C GLY A 106 1.22 -16.73 -23.02
N PHE A 107 1.76 -15.79 -22.20
CA PHE A 107 2.29 -14.54 -22.73
C PHE A 107 3.70 -14.76 -23.30
N ASN A 108 3.90 -14.41 -24.57
CA ASN A 108 5.19 -14.57 -25.26
C ASN A 108 6.09 -13.36 -24.96
N ILE A 109 6.65 -13.31 -23.74
CA ILE A 109 7.63 -12.28 -23.33
C ILE A 109 8.99 -12.94 -23.09
N PRO A 110 10.12 -12.23 -23.35
CA PRO A 110 11.46 -12.81 -23.21
C PRO A 110 11.84 -13.03 -21.75
N ASP A 111 12.80 -13.95 -21.52
CA ASP A 111 13.43 -14.11 -20.21
C ASP A 111 14.19 -12.84 -19.79
N PHE A 112 14.32 -12.64 -18.48
CA PHE A 112 15.17 -11.59 -17.95
C PHE A 112 16.64 -11.95 -18.06
N PRO A 113 17.45 -11.21 -18.84
CA PRO A 113 18.89 -11.53 -18.97
C PRO A 113 19.66 -11.01 -17.75
N GLU A 114 20.03 -11.91 -16.83
CA GLU A 114 20.78 -11.54 -15.62
C GLU A 114 22.18 -11.02 -15.95
N ALA A 115 22.85 -11.61 -16.95
CA ALA A 115 24.19 -11.22 -17.42
C ALA A 115 24.16 -11.02 -18.94
N PRO A 116 23.64 -9.89 -19.46
CA PRO A 116 23.46 -9.68 -20.89
C PRO A 116 24.79 -9.60 -21.63
N ARG A 117 24.93 -10.39 -22.70
CA ARG A 117 26.15 -10.48 -23.52
C ARG A 117 25.96 -9.87 -24.91
N THR A 118 24.75 -9.93 -25.46
CA THR A 118 24.41 -9.39 -26.77
C THR A 118 23.72 -8.04 -26.64
N GLU A 119 23.69 -7.27 -27.73
CA GLU A 119 22.95 -5.99 -27.77
C GLU A 119 21.44 -6.22 -27.59
N GLU A 120 20.92 -7.31 -28.10
CA GLU A 120 19.52 -7.70 -27.92
C GLU A 120 19.20 -7.97 -26.44
N GLU A 121 20.02 -8.76 -25.75
CA GLU A 121 19.86 -9.00 -24.31
C GLU A 121 19.97 -7.70 -23.48
N LYS A 122 20.87 -6.81 -23.85
CA LYS A 122 20.99 -5.49 -23.21
C LYS A 122 19.72 -4.66 -23.41
N ALA A 123 19.15 -4.67 -24.62
CA ALA A 123 17.90 -3.99 -24.93
C ALA A 123 16.71 -4.57 -24.12
N ILE A 124 16.60 -5.89 -24.04
CA ILE A 124 15.59 -6.56 -23.22
C ILE A 124 15.74 -6.18 -21.74
N ARG A 125 16.97 -6.23 -21.20
CA ARG A 125 17.23 -5.82 -19.82
C ARG A 125 16.88 -4.35 -19.55
N ALA A 126 17.15 -3.47 -20.49
CA ALA A 126 16.81 -2.05 -20.39
C ALA A 126 15.28 -1.83 -20.35
N ARG A 127 14.51 -2.63 -21.10
CA ARG A 127 13.05 -2.61 -21.03
C ARG A 127 12.55 -3.07 -19.66
N TYR A 128 13.03 -4.17 -19.15
CA TYR A 128 12.66 -4.66 -17.81
C TYR A 128 13.08 -3.71 -16.69
N ALA A 129 14.17 -2.97 -16.85
CA ALA A 129 14.61 -1.97 -15.87
C ALA A 129 13.58 -0.88 -15.63
N LYS A 130 12.70 -0.60 -16.60
CA LYS A 130 11.58 0.34 -16.45
C LYS A 130 10.44 -0.21 -15.58
N CYS A 131 10.43 -1.52 -15.32
CA CYS A 131 9.38 -2.19 -14.56
C CYS A 131 9.77 -2.50 -13.11
N ILE A 132 11.04 -2.32 -12.73
CA ILE A 132 11.58 -2.66 -11.40
C ILE A 132 12.02 -1.44 -10.60
N GLY A 133 12.41 -1.69 -9.34
CA GLY A 133 12.79 -0.65 -8.41
C GLY A 133 11.64 0.31 -8.17
N SER A 134 11.94 1.58 -7.97
CA SER A 134 10.95 2.63 -7.71
C SER A 134 10.40 3.27 -9.00
N SER A 135 10.24 2.51 -10.08
CA SER A 135 9.85 3.04 -11.40
C SER A 135 8.50 3.77 -11.43
N VAL A 136 7.58 3.39 -10.55
CA VAL A 136 6.25 4.03 -10.41
C VAL A 136 6.33 5.40 -9.75
N ASN A 137 7.14 5.53 -8.69
CA ASN A 137 7.15 6.72 -7.85
C ASN A 137 7.55 8.01 -8.58
N PRO A 138 8.56 8.03 -9.48
CA PRO A 138 8.88 9.23 -10.24
C PRO A 138 7.77 9.68 -11.19
N VAL A 139 6.99 8.75 -11.74
CA VAL A 139 5.91 9.03 -12.69
C VAL A 139 4.72 9.66 -12.00
N LEU A 140 4.34 9.14 -10.82
CA LEU A 140 3.20 9.61 -10.03
C LEU A 140 3.62 10.46 -8.82
N ARG A 141 4.69 11.23 -8.97
CA ARG A 141 5.30 11.99 -7.88
C ARG A 141 4.43 13.10 -7.30
N GLU A 142 3.46 13.63 -8.04
CA GLU A 142 2.53 14.64 -7.53
C GLU A 142 1.65 14.11 -6.39
N GLY A 143 1.40 12.80 -6.33
CA GLY A 143 0.72 12.11 -5.24
C GLY A 143 1.67 11.43 -4.25
N ASN A 144 2.98 11.74 -4.29
CA ASN A 144 4.01 11.01 -3.57
C ASN A 144 4.51 11.77 -2.34
N SER A 145 5.28 11.07 -1.48
CA SER A 145 5.88 11.53 -0.23
C SER A 145 7.00 12.59 -0.39
N ASP A 146 7.29 13.10 -1.58
CA ASP A 146 8.20 14.23 -1.80
C ASP A 146 7.63 15.59 -1.31
N ARG A 147 6.55 15.54 -0.53
CA ARG A 147 5.84 16.68 0.07
C ARG A 147 5.17 17.61 -0.93
N ARG A 148 4.88 17.12 -2.12
CA ARG A 148 4.08 17.86 -3.09
C ARG A 148 2.63 17.38 -3.02
N ALA A 149 1.73 18.33 -2.84
CA ALA A 149 0.31 18.04 -2.99
C ALA A 149 -0.07 18.02 -4.49
N PRO A 150 -1.03 17.20 -4.92
CA PRO A 150 -1.62 17.27 -6.25
C PRO A 150 -2.11 18.68 -6.60
N LEU A 151 -2.07 19.05 -7.87
CA LEU A 151 -2.46 20.39 -8.31
C LEU A 151 -3.90 20.74 -7.91
N ALA A 152 -4.82 19.76 -7.97
CA ALA A 152 -6.20 19.93 -7.54
C ALA A 152 -6.30 20.35 -6.06
N VAL A 153 -5.52 19.70 -5.18
CA VAL A 153 -5.45 20.02 -3.73
C VAL A 153 -4.85 21.40 -3.51
N LYS A 154 -3.78 21.75 -4.22
CA LYS A 154 -3.18 23.10 -4.13
C LYS A 154 -4.17 24.18 -4.54
N ASN A 155 -4.92 23.96 -5.62
CA ASN A 155 -5.92 24.90 -6.10
C ASN A 155 -7.08 25.04 -5.10
N PHE A 156 -7.52 23.95 -4.49
CA PHE A 156 -8.53 23.98 -3.43
C PHE A 156 -8.03 24.79 -2.23
N ALA A 157 -6.83 24.51 -1.73
CA ALA A 157 -6.26 25.22 -0.58
C ALA A 157 -6.09 26.72 -0.83
N ARG A 158 -5.74 27.13 -2.05
CA ARG A 158 -5.67 28.56 -2.42
C ARG A 158 -7.04 29.25 -2.39
N LYS A 159 -8.09 28.54 -2.80
CA LYS A 159 -9.46 29.06 -2.81
C LYS A 159 -10.12 29.05 -1.43
N HIS A 160 -9.65 28.17 -0.55
CA HIS A 160 -10.20 27.94 0.79
C HIS A 160 -9.09 28.03 1.84
N PRO A 161 -8.45 29.21 1.99
CA PRO A 161 -7.40 29.36 2.99
C PRO A 161 -7.99 29.23 4.39
N HIS A 162 -7.24 28.58 5.29
CA HIS A 162 -7.59 28.46 6.70
C HIS A 162 -6.35 28.71 7.57
N SER A 163 -6.59 29.15 8.80
CA SER A 163 -5.55 29.22 9.83
C SER A 163 -5.59 27.97 10.72
N MET A 164 -4.47 27.61 11.29
CA MET A 164 -4.38 26.54 12.30
C MET A 164 -4.98 26.96 13.65
N GLY A 165 -5.12 28.25 13.86
CA GLY A 165 -5.56 28.81 15.14
C GLY A 165 -4.46 28.76 16.20
N GLU A 166 -4.73 29.40 17.32
CA GLU A 166 -3.87 29.39 18.49
C GLU A 166 -4.25 28.21 19.40
N TRP A 167 -3.25 27.52 19.96
CA TRP A 167 -3.51 26.53 21.00
C TRP A 167 -4.05 27.21 22.26
N LYS A 168 -5.20 26.82 22.70
CA LYS A 168 -5.84 27.37 23.88
C LYS A 168 -5.65 26.45 25.08
N GLN A 169 -5.44 27.02 26.26
CA GLN A 169 -5.25 26.26 27.51
C GLN A 169 -6.45 25.36 27.84
N TRP A 170 -7.63 25.72 27.38
CA TRP A 170 -8.88 24.97 27.55
C TRP A 170 -9.17 23.99 26.40
N SER A 171 -8.24 23.81 25.46
CA SER A 171 -8.42 22.86 24.37
C SER A 171 -8.61 21.45 24.91
N GLN A 172 -9.62 20.76 24.43
CA GLN A 172 -9.88 19.34 24.76
C GLN A 172 -9.19 18.38 23.80
N THR A 173 -8.46 18.88 22.81
CA THR A 173 -7.71 18.06 21.86
C THR A 173 -6.63 17.27 22.56
N HIS A 174 -6.63 15.96 22.38
CA HIS A 174 -5.69 15.04 22.99
C HIS A 174 -5.45 13.83 22.09
N VAL A 175 -4.47 13.02 22.47
CA VAL A 175 -4.19 11.73 21.80
C VAL A 175 -4.66 10.61 22.72
N SER A 176 -5.59 9.81 22.23
CA SER A 176 -6.05 8.61 22.93
C SER A 176 -5.21 7.41 22.60
N HIS A 177 -5.16 6.44 23.51
CA HIS A 177 -4.45 5.18 23.35
C HIS A 177 -5.19 4.04 24.04
N MET A 178 -5.00 2.83 23.56
CA MET A 178 -5.49 1.63 24.22
C MET A 178 -4.66 1.33 25.50
N HIS A 179 -5.30 0.71 26.49
CA HIS A 179 -4.64 0.29 27.73
C HIS A 179 -4.34 -1.22 27.76
N SER A 180 -4.84 -1.98 26.81
CA SER A 180 -4.61 -3.41 26.65
C SER A 180 -5.09 -3.89 25.28
N GLY A 181 -4.59 -5.05 24.84
CA GLY A 181 -5.01 -5.67 23.60
C GLY A 181 -4.44 -5.02 22.32
N ASP A 182 -3.56 -4.05 22.46
CA ASP A 182 -2.80 -3.41 21.38
C ASP A 182 -1.39 -4.01 21.27
N PHE A 183 -0.67 -3.63 20.24
CA PHE A 183 0.67 -4.15 19.96
C PHE A 183 1.65 -3.89 21.11
N TYR A 184 1.61 -2.69 21.69
CA TYR A 184 2.53 -2.31 22.78
C TYR A 184 2.34 -3.19 24.01
N HIS A 185 1.11 -3.37 24.47
CA HIS A 185 0.82 -4.20 25.65
C HIS A 185 0.87 -5.71 25.36
N GLY A 186 0.72 -6.09 24.10
CA GLY A 186 0.80 -7.47 23.63
C GLY A 186 2.19 -7.95 23.25
N GLU A 187 3.17 -7.04 23.19
CA GLU A 187 4.54 -7.35 22.78
C GLU A 187 5.25 -8.21 23.81
N LYS A 188 5.95 -9.24 23.31
CA LYS A 188 6.88 -10.07 24.07
C LYS A 188 8.13 -10.30 23.26
N SER A 189 9.26 -9.98 23.85
CA SER A 189 10.55 -10.13 23.24
C SER A 189 11.50 -10.94 24.11
N MET A 190 12.43 -11.65 23.46
CA MET A 190 13.42 -12.47 24.14
C MET A 190 14.71 -12.47 23.33
N THR A 191 15.85 -12.29 24.02
CA THR A 191 17.16 -12.54 23.43
C THR A 191 17.54 -13.99 23.64
N LEU A 192 18.02 -14.65 22.58
CA LEU A 192 18.39 -16.05 22.63
C LEU A 192 19.76 -16.24 23.25
N ASP A 193 19.85 -17.14 24.23
CA ASP A 193 21.08 -17.54 24.92
C ASP A 193 21.98 -18.46 24.06
N LYS A 194 21.42 -19.09 23.03
CA LYS A 194 22.11 -19.97 22.06
C LYS A 194 21.32 -20.11 20.78
N ALA A 195 21.99 -20.48 19.70
CA ALA A 195 21.34 -20.76 18.43
C ALA A 195 20.31 -21.90 18.57
N ARG A 196 19.12 -21.72 18.02
CA ARG A 196 18.05 -22.70 18.03
C ARG A 196 17.08 -22.55 16.88
N ASN A 197 16.27 -23.60 16.65
CA ASN A 197 15.15 -23.54 15.74
C ASN A 197 13.85 -23.34 16.52
N VAL A 198 12.99 -22.46 16.02
CA VAL A 198 11.63 -22.26 16.52
C VAL A 198 10.61 -22.55 15.43
N ARG A 199 9.35 -22.76 15.78
CA ARG A 199 8.21 -22.87 14.85
C ARG A 199 7.09 -21.97 15.28
N MET A 200 6.26 -21.55 14.35
CA MET A 200 5.07 -20.74 14.62
C MET A 200 3.83 -21.62 14.50
N GLU A 201 2.99 -21.59 15.52
CA GLU A 201 1.75 -22.37 15.57
C GLU A 201 0.57 -21.46 15.92
N LEU A 202 -0.56 -21.72 15.28
CA LEU A 202 -1.85 -21.19 15.70
C LEU A 202 -2.60 -22.28 16.46
N ILE A 203 -2.89 -22.00 17.72
CA ILE A 203 -3.73 -22.87 18.57
C ILE A 203 -5.12 -22.24 18.63
N ALA A 204 -6.08 -22.85 17.94
CA ALA A 204 -7.46 -22.37 17.90
C ALA A 204 -8.24 -22.77 19.18
N LYS A 205 -9.40 -22.14 19.41
CA LYS A 205 -10.36 -22.58 20.40
C LYS A 205 -10.70 -24.06 20.17
N GLY A 206 -10.57 -24.89 21.17
CA GLY A 206 -10.78 -26.36 21.06
C GLY A 206 -9.49 -27.15 20.83
N GLY A 207 -8.30 -26.51 20.89
CA GLY A 207 -7.00 -27.18 20.89
C GLY A 207 -6.47 -27.58 19.52
N LYS A 208 -7.18 -27.29 18.43
CA LYS A 208 -6.67 -27.55 17.07
C LYS A 208 -5.45 -26.68 16.79
N THR A 209 -4.33 -27.34 16.52
CA THR A 209 -3.06 -26.66 16.18
C THR A 209 -2.84 -26.64 14.67
N THR A 210 -2.49 -25.48 14.13
CA THR A 210 -2.08 -25.29 12.75
C THR A 210 -0.66 -24.73 12.73
N VAL A 211 0.27 -25.43 12.09
CA VAL A 211 1.65 -24.96 11.94
C VAL A 211 1.68 -23.91 10.83
N LEU A 212 1.96 -22.66 11.19
CA LEU A 212 2.07 -21.54 10.25
C LEU A 212 3.47 -21.47 9.60
N LYS A 213 4.52 -21.76 10.39
CA LYS A 213 5.88 -21.84 9.92
C LYS A 213 6.59 -23.00 10.64
N PRO A 214 6.99 -24.04 9.93
CA PRO A 214 7.51 -25.26 10.56
C PRO A 214 8.92 -25.06 11.15
N LYS A 215 9.70 -24.15 10.59
CA LYS A 215 11.08 -23.89 11.05
C LYS A 215 11.49 -22.44 10.79
N LEU A 216 12.07 -21.83 11.80
CA LEU A 216 12.80 -20.57 11.72
C LEU A 216 14.09 -20.76 12.52
N SER A 217 15.23 -20.73 11.83
CA SER A 217 16.55 -20.81 12.45
C SER A 217 16.95 -19.46 13.00
N LEU A 218 17.37 -19.42 14.25
CA LEU A 218 17.78 -18.21 14.98
C LEU A 218 19.18 -18.42 15.54
N LEU A 219 19.96 -17.35 15.58
CA LEU A 219 21.34 -17.34 16.06
C LEU A 219 21.41 -17.05 17.56
N GLU A 220 22.56 -17.33 18.17
CA GLU A 220 22.87 -16.86 19.51
C GLU A 220 22.92 -15.32 19.55
N GLY A 221 22.33 -14.72 20.56
CA GLY A 221 22.21 -13.26 20.70
C GLY A 221 21.13 -12.62 19.85
N GLU A 222 20.44 -13.39 18.98
CA GLU A 222 19.36 -12.87 18.15
C GLU A 222 18.12 -12.58 19.02
N ILE A 223 17.43 -11.48 18.71
CA ILE A 223 16.20 -11.09 19.39
C ILE A 223 15.01 -11.62 18.57
N ILE A 224 14.14 -12.38 19.24
CA ILE A 224 12.83 -12.74 18.70
C ILE A 224 11.77 -11.92 19.41
N ASP A 225 10.86 -11.36 18.62
CA ASP A 225 9.79 -10.49 19.07
C ASP A 225 8.45 -10.98 18.49
N SER A 226 7.40 -10.84 19.29
CA SER A 226 6.04 -11.17 18.90
C SER A 226 5.04 -10.22 19.55
N MET A 227 4.08 -9.77 18.77
CA MET A 227 3.01 -8.87 19.23
C MET A 227 1.68 -9.22 18.55
N PHE A 228 0.58 -8.78 19.14
CA PHE A 228 -0.75 -8.97 18.57
C PHE A 228 -1.64 -7.75 18.80
N MET A 229 -2.68 -7.64 17.99
CA MET A 229 -3.78 -6.68 18.16
C MET A 229 -5.08 -7.45 18.36
N SER A 230 -5.79 -7.16 19.44
CA SER A 230 -7.13 -7.68 19.66
C SER A 230 -8.16 -6.88 18.89
N LYS A 231 -8.78 -7.47 17.86
CA LYS A 231 -9.85 -6.82 17.10
C LYS A 231 -10.99 -6.34 18.01
N LYS A 232 -11.42 -7.19 18.98
CA LYS A 232 -12.49 -6.82 19.90
C LYS A 232 -12.12 -5.59 20.72
N ALA A 233 -10.94 -5.61 21.37
CA ALA A 233 -10.48 -4.48 22.18
C ALA A 233 -10.32 -3.19 21.34
N LEU A 234 -9.87 -3.31 20.09
CA LEU A 234 -9.77 -2.17 19.18
C LEU A 234 -11.13 -1.59 18.82
N CYS A 235 -12.12 -2.43 18.53
CA CYS A 235 -13.48 -1.96 18.23
C CYS A 235 -14.13 -1.30 19.47
N ASP A 236 -14.02 -1.92 20.65
CA ASP A 236 -14.53 -1.37 21.89
C ASP A 236 -13.87 0.01 22.20
N PHE A 237 -12.57 0.12 21.94
CA PHE A 237 -11.84 1.38 22.07
C PHE A 237 -12.34 2.45 21.11
N TYR A 238 -12.51 2.14 19.83
CA TYR A 238 -13.01 3.11 18.85
C TYR A 238 -14.43 3.57 19.18
N GLU A 239 -15.30 2.67 19.59
CA GLU A 239 -16.68 3.04 19.97
C GLU A 239 -16.69 4.03 21.12
N LYS A 240 -15.88 3.77 22.14
CA LYS A 240 -15.73 4.68 23.28
C LYS A 240 -15.19 6.05 22.85
N GLU A 241 -14.08 6.08 22.10
CA GLU A 241 -13.42 7.35 21.70
C GLU A 241 -14.30 8.16 20.74
N LEU A 242 -15.08 7.51 19.88
CA LEU A 242 -16.06 8.20 19.03
C LEU A 242 -17.16 8.86 19.85
N GLU A 243 -17.67 8.19 20.88
CA GLU A 243 -18.68 8.76 21.76
C GLU A 243 -18.10 9.90 22.60
N ASP A 244 -16.90 9.76 23.14
CA ASP A 244 -16.20 10.82 23.87
C ASP A 244 -16.00 12.06 22.99
N CYS A 245 -15.56 11.88 21.73
CA CYS A 245 -15.44 12.99 20.78
C CYS A 245 -16.77 13.66 20.48
N ARG A 246 -17.86 12.88 20.35
CA ARG A 246 -19.20 13.40 20.12
C ARG A 246 -19.69 14.25 21.28
N GLN A 247 -19.47 13.79 22.51
CA GLN A 247 -19.86 14.53 23.72
C GLN A 247 -19.06 15.81 23.92
N ALA A 248 -17.75 15.75 23.62
CA ALA A 248 -16.84 16.88 23.71
C ALA A 248 -16.98 17.89 22.56
N GLY A 249 -17.69 17.53 21.47
CA GLY A 249 -17.81 18.34 20.26
C GLY A 249 -16.51 18.54 19.51
N ILE A 250 -15.59 17.56 19.58
CA ILE A 250 -14.30 17.58 18.91
C ILE A 250 -14.25 16.57 17.76
N LEU A 251 -13.38 16.83 16.77
CA LEU A 251 -13.20 15.96 15.62
C LEU A 251 -12.38 14.71 16.00
N PHE A 252 -12.90 13.52 15.70
CA PHE A 252 -12.13 12.29 15.75
C PHE A 252 -11.20 12.18 14.52
N SER A 253 -9.93 11.89 14.76
CA SER A 253 -8.94 11.69 13.69
C SER A 253 -8.16 10.41 13.92
N LEU A 254 -8.26 9.47 12.97
CA LEU A 254 -7.51 8.23 12.98
C LEU A 254 -6.34 8.30 12.00
N HIS A 255 -5.12 8.12 12.53
CA HIS A 255 -3.91 8.09 11.74
C HIS A 255 -3.34 6.68 11.69
N VAL A 256 -3.21 6.12 10.50
CA VAL A 256 -2.61 4.81 10.26
C VAL A 256 -1.50 4.92 9.23
N LYS A 257 -0.44 4.14 9.42
CA LYS A 257 0.66 4.02 8.46
C LYS A 257 0.65 2.64 7.83
N ALA A 258 0.52 2.59 6.50
CA ALA A 258 0.44 1.36 5.73
C ALA A 258 1.65 1.13 4.83
N THR A 259 2.76 1.86 5.07
CA THR A 259 3.94 1.87 4.20
C THR A 259 5.19 1.49 4.95
N MET A 260 6.20 0.95 4.26
CA MET A 260 7.50 0.55 4.79
C MET A 260 7.46 -0.60 5.81
N MET A 261 6.30 -1.12 6.14
CA MET A 261 6.09 -2.18 7.13
C MET A 261 5.39 -3.35 6.48
N LYS A 262 5.86 -4.56 6.76
CA LYS A 262 5.26 -5.79 6.22
C LYS A 262 3.96 -6.17 6.90
N VAL A 263 3.50 -5.42 7.90
CA VAL A 263 2.58 -5.94 8.90
C VAL A 263 1.53 -4.99 9.38
N SER A 264 0.62 -5.51 10.12
CA SER A 264 -0.36 -5.01 11.06
C SER A 264 -1.25 -3.86 10.61
N HIS A 265 -0.74 -2.72 10.22
CA HIS A 265 -1.59 -1.57 9.89
C HIS A 265 -2.52 -1.85 8.70
N PRO A 266 -2.08 -2.47 7.59
CA PRO A 266 -3.01 -2.86 6.52
C PRO A 266 -4.09 -3.84 6.96
N ILE A 267 -3.80 -4.70 7.93
CA ILE A 267 -4.77 -5.67 8.47
C ILE A 267 -5.75 -4.99 9.43
N VAL A 268 -5.31 -3.94 10.13
CA VAL A 268 -6.15 -3.15 11.04
C VAL A 268 -7.20 -2.33 10.28
N PHE A 269 -6.92 -1.90 9.05
CA PHE A 269 -7.91 -1.20 8.22
C PHE A 269 -9.15 -2.04 8.01
#